data_e5322a9d693d6bbf57baa649c7900e67
#
_entry.id   e5322a9d693d6bbf57baa649c7900e67
#
_cell.length_a   1.000
_cell.length_b   1.000
_cell.length_c   1.000
_cell.angle_alpha   90.00
_cell.angle_beta   90.00
_cell.angle_gamma   90.00
#
_symmetry.space_group_name_H-M   'P 1'
#
loop_
_entity.id
_entity.type
_entity.pdbx_description
1 polymer ?
#
loop_
_entity_poly.entity_id
_entity_poly.type
_entity_poly.pdbx_seq_one_letter_code
_entity_poly.pdbx_strand_id
1 'polypeptide(L)'
;GEVIAITGVHFSGADAVDLGLADVLVANDSKDAILAALQETDWSDHARANKAFAEAAVRAVAADTPPTVTHKLMPFRDRLVACMETPYFQERFDNLLALKDSDEPFLKRVGEGTSHGAPGSAFAVMSFFQRVRHASLRECLDAELTLSMNMLEHGDFREGVRALLV
;
A
#
# COMPACT_ATOMS: atom_id res chain seq x y z
N GLY A 1 -1.07 4.41 -4.44
CA GLY A 1 0.13 3.59 -4.17
C GLY A 1 1.33 4.46 -3.79
N GLU A 2 1.70 5.42 -4.65
CA GLU A 2 2.94 6.21 -4.53
C GLU A 2 3.08 6.95 -3.17
N VAL A 3 2.05 7.67 -2.71
CA VAL A 3 2.07 8.34 -1.39
C VAL A 3 2.33 7.35 -0.26
N ILE A 4 1.66 6.20 -0.25
CA ILE A 4 1.83 5.17 0.79
C ILE A 4 3.27 4.66 0.80
N ALA A 5 3.85 4.41 -0.39
CA ALA A 5 5.21 3.92 -0.52
C ALA A 5 6.27 4.92 -0.06
N ILE A 6 6.04 6.24 -0.27
CA ILE A 6 6.95 7.30 0.16
C ILE A 6 6.89 7.52 1.68
N THR A 7 5.69 7.53 2.23
CA THR A 7 5.45 8.01 3.60
C THR A 7 5.37 6.91 4.65
N GLY A 8 5.17 5.65 4.22
CA GLY A 8 4.93 4.53 5.13
C GLY A 8 3.65 4.67 5.97
N VAL A 9 2.73 5.57 5.60
CA VAL A 9 1.53 5.82 6.39
C VAL A 9 0.62 4.59 6.45
N HIS A 10 0.12 4.30 7.63
CA HIS A 10 -0.82 3.19 7.85
C HIS A 10 -2.24 3.58 7.43
N PHE A 11 -2.89 2.72 6.69
CA PHE A 11 -4.29 2.84 6.28
C PHE A 11 -5.10 1.64 6.80
N SER A 12 -6.43 1.73 6.73
CA SER A 12 -7.32 0.67 7.24
C SER A 12 -7.58 -0.43 6.21
N GLY A 13 -8.15 -1.56 6.64
CA GLY A 13 -8.62 -2.59 5.74
C GLY A 13 -9.75 -2.10 4.80
N ALA A 14 -10.59 -1.17 5.27
CA ALA A 14 -11.61 -0.52 4.43
C ALA A 14 -10.95 0.32 3.33
N ASP A 15 -9.92 1.12 3.66
CA ASP A 15 -9.15 1.85 2.65
C ASP A 15 -8.47 0.90 1.65
N ALA A 16 -8.00 -0.27 2.11
CA ALA A 16 -7.37 -1.25 1.24
C ALA A 16 -8.33 -1.79 0.17
N VAL A 17 -9.59 -2.04 0.54
CA VAL A 17 -10.63 -2.48 -0.42
C VAL A 17 -10.93 -1.36 -1.41
N ASP A 18 -11.15 -0.13 -0.96
CA ASP A 18 -11.46 1.01 -1.83
C ASP A 18 -10.30 1.37 -2.77
N LEU A 19 -9.07 1.11 -2.36
CA LEU A 19 -7.87 1.31 -3.18
C LEU A 19 -7.59 0.13 -4.13
N GLY A 20 -8.36 -0.96 -4.07
CA GLY A 20 -8.13 -2.17 -4.85
C GLY A 20 -6.88 -2.96 -4.43
N LEU A 21 -6.40 -2.76 -3.20
CA LEU A 21 -5.28 -3.50 -2.61
C LEU A 21 -5.74 -4.78 -1.91
N ALA A 22 -7.03 -4.87 -1.61
CA ALA A 22 -7.68 -6.06 -1.08
C ALA A 22 -9.04 -6.25 -1.76
N ASP A 23 -9.48 -7.50 -1.92
CA ASP A 23 -10.76 -7.85 -2.56
C ASP A 23 -11.91 -7.89 -1.57
N VAL A 24 -11.64 -8.30 -0.32
CA VAL A 24 -12.65 -8.48 0.73
C VAL A 24 -12.09 -8.07 2.08
N LEU A 25 -12.91 -7.38 2.87
CA LEU A 25 -12.64 -7.07 4.27
C LEU A 25 -13.42 -8.03 5.15
N VAL A 26 -12.75 -8.66 6.11
CA VAL A 26 -13.31 -9.62 7.06
C VAL A 26 -12.98 -9.22 8.50
N ALA A 27 -13.79 -9.66 9.46
CA ALA A 27 -13.45 -9.49 10.87
C ALA A 27 -12.21 -10.32 11.23
N ASN A 28 -11.41 -9.85 12.18
CA ASN A 28 -10.15 -10.51 12.53
C ASN A 28 -10.34 -11.91 13.14
N ASP A 29 -11.44 -12.15 13.78
CA ASP A 29 -11.84 -13.43 14.39
C ASP A 29 -12.53 -14.39 13.42
N SER A 30 -12.78 -13.98 12.17
CA SER A 30 -13.39 -14.80 11.12
C SER A 30 -12.42 -15.79 10.46
N LYS A 31 -11.16 -15.85 10.86
CA LYS A 31 -10.13 -16.66 10.20
C LYS A 31 -10.49 -18.13 10.15
N ASP A 32 -10.93 -18.70 11.28
CA ASP A 32 -11.26 -20.13 11.36
C ASP A 32 -12.52 -20.45 10.55
N ALA A 33 -13.51 -19.57 10.54
CA ALA A 33 -14.70 -19.70 9.71
C ALA A 33 -14.36 -19.68 8.20
N ILE A 34 -13.43 -18.81 7.79
CA ILE A 34 -12.93 -18.76 6.41
C ILE A 34 -12.23 -20.06 6.04
N LEU A 35 -11.34 -20.56 6.91
CA LEU A 35 -10.63 -21.82 6.66
C LEU A 35 -11.60 -22.99 6.53
N ALA A 36 -12.61 -23.08 7.41
CA ALA A 36 -13.66 -24.09 7.32
C ALA A 36 -14.45 -23.99 6.00
N ALA A 37 -14.89 -22.79 5.62
CA ALA A 37 -15.62 -22.56 4.37
C ALA A 37 -14.78 -22.94 3.12
N LEU A 38 -13.48 -22.66 3.14
CA LEU A 38 -12.57 -23.07 2.06
C LEU A 38 -12.35 -24.58 2.01
N GLN A 39 -12.32 -25.27 3.17
CA GLN A 39 -12.22 -26.74 3.24
C GLN A 39 -13.47 -27.44 2.72
N GLU A 40 -14.64 -26.85 2.93
CA GLU A 40 -15.93 -27.36 2.45
C GLU A 40 -16.23 -27.01 0.99
N THR A 41 -15.39 -26.17 0.37
CA THR A 41 -15.56 -25.75 -1.03
C THR A 41 -15.30 -26.94 -1.98
N ASP A 42 -16.23 -27.17 -2.91
CA ASP A 42 -16.07 -28.17 -3.97
C ASP A 42 -15.16 -27.62 -5.09
N TRP A 43 -13.89 -27.93 -5.00
CA TRP A 43 -12.86 -27.44 -5.91
C TRP A 43 -12.93 -28.14 -7.27
N SER A 44 -12.76 -27.39 -8.36
CA SER A 44 -12.71 -27.88 -9.74
C SER A 44 -11.29 -27.97 -10.28
N ASP A 45 -11.12 -28.59 -11.46
CA ASP A 45 -9.83 -28.62 -12.16
C ASP A 45 -9.47 -27.26 -12.84
N HIS A 46 -10.35 -26.26 -12.75
CA HIS A 46 -10.19 -24.98 -13.41
C HIS A 46 -9.80 -23.86 -12.44
N ALA A 47 -8.56 -23.35 -12.52
CA ALA A 47 -8.04 -22.31 -11.62
C ALA A 47 -8.93 -21.05 -11.56
N ARG A 48 -9.52 -20.61 -12.68
CA ARG A 48 -10.41 -19.45 -12.70
C ARG A 48 -11.71 -19.69 -11.92
N ALA A 49 -12.30 -20.91 -12.02
CA ALA A 49 -13.47 -21.28 -11.26
C ALA A 49 -13.14 -21.33 -9.76
N ASN A 50 -12.00 -21.92 -9.40
CA ASN A 50 -11.55 -22.02 -8.02
C ASN A 50 -11.31 -20.64 -7.38
N LYS A 51 -10.79 -19.65 -8.14
CA LYS A 51 -10.70 -18.27 -7.64
C LYS A 51 -12.08 -17.71 -7.29
N ALA A 52 -13.07 -17.91 -8.16
CA ALA A 52 -14.43 -17.44 -7.92
C ALA A 52 -15.09 -18.16 -6.72
N PHE A 53 -14.86 -19.46 -6.54
CA PHE A 53 -15.36 -20.24 -5.39
C PHE A 53 -14.73 -19.76 -4.08
N ALA A 54 -13.40 -19.57 -4.05
CA ALA A 54 -12.72 -19.00 -2.89
C ALA A 54 -13.25 -17.63 -2.52
N GLU A 55 -13.41 -16.75 -3.51
CA GLU A 55 -13.95 -15.40 -3.30
C GLU A 55 -15.39 -15.45 -2.77
N ALA A 56 -16.25 -16.32 -3.30
CA ALA A 56 -17.62 -16.48 -2.84
C ALA A 56 -17.68 -16.99 -1.39
N ALA A 57 -16.85 -17.97 -1.02
CA ALA A 57 -16.77 -18.49 0.34
C ALA A 57 -16.35 -17.42 1.34
N VAL A 58 -15.29 -16.64 1.02
CA VAL A 58 -14.83 -15.54 1.88
C VAL A 58 -15.86 -14.43 2.01
N ARG A 59 -16.56 -14.06 0.92
CA ARG A 59 -17.63 -13.06 0.94
C ARG A 59 -18.82 -13.49 1.77
N ALA A 60 -19.18 -14.78 1.76
CA ALA A 60 -20.24 -15.31 2.59
C ALA A 60 -19.92 -15.15 4.10
N VAL A 61 -18.72 -15.52 4.51
CA VAL A 61 -18.26 -15.33 5.91
C VAL A 61 -18.21 -13.84 6.27
N ALA A 62 -17.75 -12.97 5.35
CA ALA A 62 -17.72 -11.52 5.57
C ALA A 62 -19.13 -10.92 5.77
N ALA A 63 -20.13 -11.44 5.07
CA ALA A 63 -21.53 -11.00 5.20
C ALA A 63 -22.15 -11.40 6.55
N ASP A 64 -21.80 -12.58 7.06
CA ASP A 64 -22.30 -13.08 8.36
C ASP A 64 -21.71 -12.28 9.53
N THR A 65 -20.47 -11.83 9.41
CA THR A 65 -19.77 -11.09 10.47
C THR A 65 -19.09 -9.84 9.87
N PRO A 66 -19.87 -8.81 9.53
CA PRO A 66 -19.32 -7.61 8.90
C PRO A 66 -18.39 -6.86 9.86
N PRO A 67 -17.15 -6.56 9.45
CA PRO A 67 -16.22 -5.85 10.30
C PRO A 67 -16.61 -4.36 10.42
N THR A 68 -16.48 -3.81 11.62
CA THR A 68 -16.63 -2.37 11.85
C THR A 68 -15.28 -1.70 11.75
N VAL A 69 -14.94 -1.18 10.57
CA VAL A 69 -13.67 -0.50 10.32
C VAL A 69 -13.91 0.84 9.66
N THR A 70 -13.34 1.90 10.22
CA THR A 70 -13.41 3.24 9.66
C THR A 70 -12.27 3.49 8.68
N HIS A 71 -12.55 4.24 7.61
CA HIS A 71 -11.53 4.73 6.70
C HIS A 71 -10.59 5.70 7.40
N LYS A 72 -9.30 5.58 7.13
CA LYS A 72 -8.27 6.50 7.64
C LYS A 72 -7.70 7.38 6.53
N LEU A 73 -7.50 6.81 5.35
CA LEU A 73 -6.89 7.48 4.20
C LEU A 73 -7.92 8.09 3.27
N MET A 74 -9.01 7.37 2.97
CA MET A 74 -10.00 7.80 1.98
C MET A 74 -10.61 9.18 2.23
N PRO A 75 -10.89 9.61 3.47
CA PRO A 75 -11.36 10.97 3.75
C PRO A 75 -10.39 12.08 3.26
N PHE A 76 -9.12 11.76 3.11
CA PHE A 76 -8.06 12.70 2.71
C PHE A 76 -7.52 12.44 1.30
N ARG A 77 -8.13 11.50 0.57
CA ARG A 77 -7.67 11.06 -0.76
C ARG A 77 -7.40 12.21 -1.71
N ASP A 78 -8.35 13.11 -1.86
CA ASP A 78 -8.25 14.21 -2.83
C ASP A 78 -7.14 15.21 -2.44
N ARG A 79 -6.95 15.45 -1.14
CA ARG A 79 -5.83 16.25 -0.64
C ARG A 79 -4.48 15.60 -0.96
N LEU A 80 -4.38 14.29 -0.77
CA LEU A 80 -3.15 13.53 -1.10
C LEU A 80 -2.90 13.49 -2.61
N VAL A 81 -3.95 13.34 -3.41
CA VAL A 81 -3.84 13.40 -4.88
C VAL A 81 -3.33 14.78 -5.31
N ALA A 82 -3.88 15.86 -4.78
CA ALA A 82 -3.45 17.22 -5.08
C ALA A 82 -1.96 17.46 -4.79
N CYS A 83 -1.40 16.85 -3.73
CA CYS A 83 0.04 16.91 -3.45
C CYS A 83 0.89 16.31 -4.58
N MET A 84 0.33 15.38 -5.35
CA MET A 84 1.04 14.60 -6.37
C MET A 84 0.76 15.07 -7.82
N GLU A 85 -0.10 16.06 -8.03
CA GLU A 85 -0.53 16.49 -9.37
C GLU A 85 0.53 17.28 -10.16
N THR A 86 1.60 17.72 -9.52
CA THR A 86 2.72 18.37 -10.20
C THR A 86 3.63 17.37 -10.93
N PRO A 87 4.22 17.70 -12.10
CA PRO A 87 5.17 16.85 -12.78
C PRO A 87 6.55 16.79 -12.10
N TYR A 88 6.85 17.71 -11.19
CA TYR A 88 8.16 17.85 -10.55
C TYR A 88 8.24 17.07 -9.25
N PHE A 89 9.20 16.16 -9.15
CA PHE A 89 9.39 15.32 -7.96
C PHE A 89 9.65 16.13 -6.68
N GLN A 90 10.46 17.19 -6.78
CA GLN A 90 10.73 18.04 -5.63
C GLN A 90 9.46 18.68 -5.08
N GLU A 91 8.61 19.21 -5.94
CA GLU A 91 7.34 19.81 -5.51
C GLU A 91 6.40 18.78 -4.84
N ARG A 92 6.33 17.54 -5.38
CA ARG A 92 5.57 16.46 -4.77
C ARG A 92 6.08 16.17 -3.36
N PHE A 93 7.39 16.07 -3.22
CA PHE A 93 8.02 15.82 -1.92
C PHE A 93 7.75 16.97 -0.95
N ASP A 94 7.92 18.22 -1.37
CA ASP A 94 7.68 19.41 -0.56
C ASP A 94 6.21 19.55 -0.16
N ASN A 95 5.26 19.24 -1.07
CA ASN A 95 3.83 19.23 -0.79
C ASN A 95 3.47 18.18 0.28
N LEU A 96 4.04 16.97 0.21
CA LEU A 96 3.83 15.95 1.24
C LEU A 96 4.47 16.35 2.56
N LEU A 97 5.68 16.91 2.53
CA LEU A 97 6.40 17.37 3.71
C LEU A 97 5.65 18.49 4.45
N ALA A 98 5.02 19.40 3.73
CA ALA A 98 4.24 20.49 4.31
C ALA A 98 3.02 19.99 5.12
N LEU A 99 2.55 18.77 4.89
CA LEU A 99 1.45 18.17 5.67
C LEU A 99 1.81 17.91 7.13
N LYS A 100 3.10 17.94 7.52
CA LYS A 100 3.52 17.81 8.94
C LYS A 100 2.93 18.89 9.84
N ASP A 101 2.61 20.05 9.27
CA ASP A 101 2.05 21.19 9.98
C ASP A 101 0.51 21.21 9.93
N SER A 102 -0.13 20.13 9.46
CA SER A 102 -1.58 19.99 9.40
C SER A 102 -2.18 19.76 10.79
N ASP A 103 -3.35 20.34 11.05
CA ASP A 103 -4.15 20.07 12.25
C ASP A 103 -4.80 18.68 12.20
N GLU A 104 -4.93 18.07 11.01
CA GLU A 104 -5.49 16.74 10.82
C GLU A 104 -4.47 15.66 11.19
N PRO A 105 -4.73 14.83 12.20
CA PRO A 105 -3.74 13.86 12.69
C PRO A 105 -3.24 12.85 11.65
N PHE A 106 -4.09 12.50 10.68
CA PHE A 106 -3.68 11.59 9.59
C PHE A 106 -2.73 12.28 8.62
N LEU A 107 -3.06 13.49 8.16
CA LEU A 107 -2.20 14.27 7.25
C LEU A 107 -0.87 14.62 7.92
N LYS A 108 -0.90 14.99 9.20
CA LYS A 108 0.32 15.23 9.98
C LYS A 108 1.26 14.01 9.94
N ARG A 109 0.74 12.79 10.18
CA ARG A 109 1.54 11.55 10.08
C ARG A 109 2.11 11.32 8.68
N VAL A 110 1.37 11.69 7.62
CA VAL A 110 1.89 11.65 6.24
C VAL A 110 3.12 12.55 6.09
N GLY A 111 3.04 13.80 6.56
CA GLY A 111 4.15 14.74 6.53
C GLY A 111 5.34 14.31 7.40
N GLU A 112 5.08 13.78 8.60
CA GLU A 112 6.09 13.22 9.50
C GLU A 112 6.79 12.02 8.84
N GLY A 113 6.05 11.09 8.24
CA GLY A 113 6.62 9.97 7.51
C GLY A 113 7.51 10.41 6.35
N THR A 114 7.10 11.46 5.62
CA THR A 114 7.93 12.09 4.57
C THR A 114 9.22 12.68 5.17
N SER A 115 9.12 13.34 6.31
CA SER A 115 10.25 14.00 6.99
C SER A 115 11.29 13.02 7.54
N HIS A 116 10.85 11.84 8.00
CA HIS A 116 11.75 10.80 8.54
C HIS A 116 12.38 9.93 7.45
N GLY A 117 11.78 9.87 6.26
CA GLY A 117 12.30 9.11 5.13
C GLY A 117 13.52 9.79 4.50
N ALA A 118 14.43 8.99 3.92
CA ALA A 118 15.52 9.53 3.11
C ALA A 118 14.95 10.13 1.81
N PRO A 119 15.25 11.41 1.49
CA PRO A 119 14.76 12.04 0.26
C PRO A 119 15.14 11.25 -1.00
N GLY A 120 16.36 10.69 -1.07
CA GLY A 120 16.80 9.84 -2.16
C GLY A 120 15.89 8.63 -2.38
N SER A 121 15.43 7.99 -1.31
CA SER A 121 14.47 6.88 -1.38
C SER A 121 13.11 7.33 -1.89
N ALA A 122 12.61 8.50 -1.48
CA ALA A 122 11.36 9.06 -1.99
C ALA A 122 11.42 9.33 -3.50
N PHE A 123 12.50 9.93 -3.99
CA PHE A 123 12.72 10.15 -5.43
C PHE A 123 12.86 8.84 -6.21
N ALA A 124 13.54 7.82 -5.65
CA ALA A 124 13.64 6.51 -6.25
C ALA A 124 12.26 5.85 -6.40
N VAL A 125 11.40 5.92 -5.37
CA VAL A 125 10.02 5.43 -5.42
C VAL A 125 9.22 6.15 -6.50
N MET A 126 9.23 7.50 -6.55
CA MET A 126 8.50 8.26 -7.56
C MET A 126 8.95 7.91 -8.98
N SER A 127 10.26 7.81 -9.20
CA SER A 127 10.84 7.41 -10.49
C SER A 127 10.46 6.00 -10.89
N PHE A 128 10.47 5.07 -9.92
CA PHE A 128 10.07 3.69 -10.13
C PHE A 128 8.60 3.59 -10.56
N PHE A 129 7.68 4.25 -9.86
CA PHE A 129 6.25 4.24 -10.22
C PHE A 129 6.01 4.78 -11.63
N GLN A 130 6.74 5.81 -12.07
CA GLN A 130 6.65 6.30 -13.45
C GLN A 130 7.13 5.25 -14.45
N ARG A 131 8.26 4.60 -14.16
CA ARG A 131 8.87 3.59 -15.05
C ARG A 131 7.99 2.38 -15.23
N VAL A 132 7.35 1.88 -14.17
CA VAL A 132 6.59 0.62 -14.20
C VAL A 132 5.10 0.81 -14.47
N ARG A 133 4.65 2.02 -14.75
CA ARG A 133 3.22 2.36 -14.89
C ARG A 133 2.45 1.46 -15.87
N HIS A 134 3.12 0.98 -16.91
CA HIS A 134 2.53 0.14 -17.96
C HIS A 134 3.29 -1.19 -18.12
N ALA A 135 4.14 -1.52 -17.17
CA ALA A 135 4.95 -2.72 -17.19
C ALA A 135 4.14 -3.96 -16.77
N SER A 136 4.53 -5.12 -17.26
CA SER A 136 4.05 -6.40 -16.76
C SER A 136 4.59 -6.66 -15.34
N LEU A 137 3.97 -7.60 -14.61
CA LEU A 137 4.46 -7.99 -13.28
C LEU A 137 5.94 -8.45 -13.32
N ARG A 138 6.32 -9.18 -14.37
CA ARG A 138 7.71 -9.63 -14.56
C ARG A 138 8.67 -8.44 -14.67
N GLU A 139 8.34 -7.48 -15.54
CA GLU A 139 9.16 -6.27 -15.72
C GLU A 139 9.22 -5.43 -14.45
N CYS A 140 8.13 -5.37 -13.66
CA CYS A 140 8.15 -4.72 -12.35
C CYS A 140 9.14 -5.40 -11.42
N LEU A 141 9.10 -6.73 -11.29
CA LEU A 141 10.00 -7.49 -10.41
C LEU A 141 11.47 -7.37 -10.84
N ASP A 142 11.75 -7.42 -12.15
CA ASP A 142 13.11 -7.23 -12.68
C ASP A 142 13.63 -5.80 -12.40
N ALA A 143 12.77 -4.79 -12.52
CA ALA A 143 13.09 -3.41 -12.19
C ALA A 143 13.27 -3.19 -10.67
N GLU A 144 12.44 -3.82 -9.82
CA GLU A 144 12.58 -3.79 -8.36
C GLU A 144 13.90 -4.42 -7.91
N LEU A 145 14.28 -5.57 -8.49
CA LEU A 145 15.57 -6.19 -8.19
C LEU A 145 16.73 -5.25 -8.51
N THR A 146 16.70 -4.64 -9.71
CA THR A 146 17.73 -3.68 -10.12
C THR A 146 17.78 -2.48 -9.19
N LEU A 147 16.64 -1.90 -8.84
CA LEU A 147 16.56 -0.77 -7.90
C LEU A 147 17.09 -1.17 -6.52
N SER A 148 16.69 -2.31 -5.99
CA SER A 148 17.11 -2.81 -4.68
C SER A 148 18.62 -3.00 -4.60
N MET A 149 19.23 -3.59 -5.63
CA MET A 149 20.69 -3.77 -5.70
C MET A 149 21.42 -2.43 -5.71
N ASN A 150 20.96 -1.46 -6.51
CA ASN A 150 21.56 -0.12 -6.55
C ASN A 150 21.40 0.62 -5.21
N MET A 151 20.24 0.49 -4.56
CA MET A 151 20.01 1.12 -3.25
C MET A 151 20.89 0.52 -2.15
N LEU A 152 21.21 -0.78 -2.24
CA LEU A 152 22.14 -1.46 -1.33
C LEU A 152 23.58 -0.98 -1.54
N GLU A 153 24.01 -0.77 -2.78
CA GLU A 153 25.39 -0.43 -3.10
C GLU A 153 25.67 1.09 -2.98
N HIS A 154 24.73 1.92 -3.43
CA HIS A 154 24.93 3.35 -3.64
C HIS A 154 23.94 4.26 -2.91
N GLY A 155 22.86 3.70 -2.33
CA GLY A 155 21.80 4.46 -1.70
C GLY A 155 21.83 4.48 -0.19
N ASP A 156 20.77 5.05 0.38
CA ASP A 156 20.61 5.26 1.82
C ASP A 156 20.20 4.01 2.60
N PHE A 157 20.00 2.86 1.93
CA PHE A 157 19.46 1.66 2.56
C PHE A 157 20.32 1.16 3.73
N ARG A 158 21.64 1.11 3.54
CA ARG A 158 22.58 0.66 4.59
C ARG A 158 22.54 1.56 5.82
N GLU A 159 22.50 2.88 5.59
CA GLU A 159 22.42 3.86 6.68
C GLU A 159 21.05 3.82 7.36
N GLY A 160 19.95 3.66 6.60
CA GLY A 160 18.61 3.51 7.14
C GLY A 160 18.49 2.30 8.08
N VAL A 161 19.03 1.15 7.68
CA VAL A 161 19.10 -0.05 8.54
C VAL A 161 19.95 0.21 9.79
N ARG A 162 21.12 0.83 9.64
CA ARG A 162 21.99 1.17 10.77
C ARG A 162 21.28 2.07 11.76
N ALA A 163 20.63 3.13 11.29
CA ALA A 163 19.94 4.11 12.12
C ALA A 163 18.72 3.55 12.88
N LEU A 164 18.14 2.45 12.38
CA LEU A 164 17.03 1.76 13.06
C LEU A 164 17.50 0.75 14.13
N LEU A 165 18.71 0.19 13.97
CA LEU A 165 19.18 -0.92 14.80
C LEU A 165 20.26 -0.51 15.81
N VAL A 166 20.85 0.65 15.67
CA VAL A 166 21.95 1.19 16.51
C VAL A 166 21.56 2.54 17.09
#